data_8fe54fd8d56f9c6165ee09bb549cc3e3
#
_entry.id   8fe54fd8d56f9c6165ee09bb549cc3e3
#
_cell.length_a   1.000
_cell.length_b   1.000
_cell.length_c   1.000
_cell.angle_alpha   90.00
_cell.angle_beta   90.00
_cell.angle_gamma   90.00
#
_symmetry.space_group_name_H-M   'P 1'
#
loop_
_entity.id
_entity.type
_entity.pdbx_description
1 polymer ?
#
loop_
_entity_poly.entity_id
_entity_poly.type
_entity_poly.pdbx_seq_one_letter_code
_entity_poly.pdbx_strand_id
1 'polypeptide(L)'
;MTYEDLKAILSQHQTIGWDVDATLIRGKNSHLFQQYVVDHPDKNHHIVTFRTGSLLRRLEIDLSVNKIMPGFNIGLFTGVHGISEAHFEKGFSKTQCVINYNDNYENVLLIPPARFQALYKISQEQYAKDHRECFSFKPHTCKAKGMTILVDDMVADQRKYCIENNVLLLDSINGHIVNGLLKP
;
A
#
# COMPACT_ATOMS: atom_id res chain seq x y z
N MET A 1 -15.05 -13.26 -1.33
CA MET A 1 -15.66 -11.93 -1.61
C MET A 1 -16.21 -11.95 -3.02
N THR A 2 -17.43 -11.49 -3.20
CA THR A 2 -18.04 -11.25 -4.52
C THR A 2 -17.84 -9.78 -4.93
N TYR A 3 -18.16 -9.44 -6.18
CA TYR A 3 -18.12 -8.05 -6.64
C TYR A 3 -19.13 -7.16 -5.90
N GLU A 4 -20.31 -7.69 -5.61
CA GLU A 4 -21.35 -6.97 -4.87
C GLU A 4 -20.94 -6.70 -3.41
N ASP A 5 -20.25 -7.65 -2.76
CA ASP A 5 -19.70 -7.43 -1.42
C ASP A 5 -18.67 -6.28 -1.44
N LEU A 6 -17.75 -6.30 -2.42
CA LEU A 6 -16.77 -5.25 -2.60
C LEU A 6 -17.42 -3.87 -2.82
N LYS A 7 -18.42 -3.83 -3.71
CA LYS A 7 -19.17 -2.62 -4.03
C LYS A 7 -19.90 -2.06 -2.81
N ALA A 8 -20.54 -2.94 -2.02
CA ALA A 8 -21.21 -2.53 -0.79
C ALA A 8 -20.23 -1.88 0.21
N ILE A 9 -19.02 -2.43 0.35
CA ILE A 9 -17.98 -1.87 1.23
C ILE A 9 -17.50 -0.52 0.67
N LEU A 10 -17.11 -0.46 -0.60
CA LEU A 10 -16.42 0.70 -1.17
C LEU A 10 -17.34 1.83 -1.59
N SER A 11 -18.66 1.60 -1.73
CA SER A 11 -19.63 2.63 -2.13
C SER A 11 -19.63 3.86 -1.20
N GLN A 12 -19.35 3.64 0.09
CA GLN A 12 -19.35 4.69 1.12
C GLN A 12 -18.05 5.55 1.10
N HIS A 13 -17.07 5.19 0.27
CA HIS A 13 -15.77 5.84 0.22
C HIS A 13 -15.57 6.57 -1.11
N GLN A 14 -15.38 7.88 -1.07
CA GLN A 14 -15.11 8.69 -2.26
C GLN A 14 -13.65 8.62 -2.69
N THR A 15 -12.73 8.50 -1.73
CA THR A 15 -11.28 8.43 -1.97
C THR A 15 -10.72 7.14 -1.40
N ILE A 16 -10.10 6.32 -2.25
CA ILE A 16 -9.71 4.94 -1.94
C ILE A 16 -8.22 4.78 -2.22
N GLY A 17 -7.50 4.22 -1.25
CA GLY A 17 -6.11 3.81 -1.39
C GLY A 17 -6.01 2.33 -1.79
N TRP A 18 -5.16 2.03 -2.76
CA TRP A 18 -4.94 0.69 -3.29
C TRP A 18 -3.48 0.32 -3.17
N ASP A 19 -3.19 -0.80 -2.56
CA ASP A 19 -1.89 -1.44 -2.77
C ASP A 19 -1.80 -2.07 -4.16
N VAL A 20 -0.58 -2.37 -4.61
CA VAL A 20 -0.33 -2.90 -5.96
C VAL A 20 -0.17 -4.41 -5.93
N ASP A 21 0.92 -4.88 -5.30
CA ASP A 21 1.31 -6.30 -5.35
C ASP A 21 0.38 -7.13 -4.46
N ALA A 22 -0.03 -8.30 -4.94
CA ALA A 22 -1.04 -9.16 -4.32
C ALA A 22 -2.41 -8.51 -4.03
N THR A 23 -2.60 -7.25 -4.46
CA THR A 23 -3.87 -6.51 -4.39
C THR A 23 -4.38 -6.18 -5.79
N LEU A 24 -3.94 -5.09 -6.41
CA LEU A 24 -4.38 -4.74 -7.78
C LEU A 24 -3.85 -5.71 -8.83
N ILE A 25 -2.68 -6.30 -8.61
CA ILE A 25 -2.09 -7.31 -9.50
C ILE A 25 -1.64 -8.54 -8.72
N ARG A 26 -1.68 -9.71 -9.38
CA ARG A 26 -1.20 -10.99 -8.85
C ARG A 26 -1.90 -11.49 -7.58
N GLY A 27 -2.91 -10.80 -7.09
CA GLY A 27 -3.70 -11.20 -5.93
C GLY A 27 -4.91 -12.07 -6.31
N LYS A 28 -5.43 -12.80 -5.32
CA LYS A 28 -6.61 -13.65 -5.48
C LYS A 28 -7.84 -12.90 -6.01
N ASN A 29 -8.03 -11.66 -5.56
CA ASN A 29 -9.19 -10.83 -5.86
C ASN A 29 -8.85 -9.67 -6.82
N SER A 30 -7.66 -9.65 -7.45
CA SER A 30 -7.22 -8.55 -8.32
C SER A 30 -8.22 -8.22 -9.43
N HIS A 31 -8.91 -9.23 -9.98
CA HIS A 31 -9.94 -9.03 -11.00
C HIS A 31 -11.11 -8.18 -10.50
N LEU A 32 -11.55 -8.39 -9.24
CA LEU A 32 -12.63 -7.61 -8.63
C LEU A 32 -12.19 -6.15 -8.38
N PHE A 33 -10.97 -5.96 -7.93
CA PHE A 33 -10.43 -4.63 -7.67
C PHE A 33 -10.21 -3.83 -8.96
N GLN A 34 -9.64 -4.45 -9.99
CA GLN A 34 -9.52 -3.83 -11.31
C GLN A 34 -10.88 -3.49 -11.90
N GLN A 35 -11.87 -4.39 -11.80
CA GLN A 35 -13.23 -4.14 -12.24
C GLN A 35 -13.82 -2.93 -11.51
N TYR A 36 -13.67 -2.87 -10.17
CA TYR A 36 -14.19 -1.75 -9.38
C TYR A 36 -13.59 -0.41 -9.80
N VAL A 37 -12.29 -0.35 -10.03
CA VAL A 37 -11.61 0.87 -10.51
C VAL A 37 -12.12 1.30 -11.87
N VAL A 38 -12.34 0.36 -12.79
CA VAL A 38 -12.87 0.65 -14.14
C VAL A 38 -14.32 1.11 -14.10
N ASP A 39 -15.15 0.49 -13.26
CA ASP A 39 -16.59 0.76 -13.20
C ASP A 39 -16.94 2.06 -12.43
N HIS A 40 -16.01 2.59 -11.63
CA HIS A 40 -16.23 3.77 -10.79
C HIS A 40 -15.19 4.88 -11.03
N PRO A 41 -15.08 5.40 -12.26
CA PRO A 41 -14.12 6.45 -12.60
C PRO A 41 -14.45 7.81 -11.95
N ASP A 42 -15.63 7.95 -11.35
CA ASP A 42 -16.08 9.10 -10.58
C ASP A 42 -15.47 9.18 -9.18
N LYS A 43 -14.84 8.08 -8.71
CA LYS A 43 -14.13 8.06 -7.42
C LYS A 43 -12.66 8.42 -7.58
N ASN A 44 -12.08 8.89 -6.50
CA ASN A 44 -10.65 9.21 -6.44
C ASN A 44 -9.86 7.95 -6.04
N HIS A 45 -9.32 7.26 -7.03
CA HIS A 45 -8.45 6.11 -6.81
C HIS A 45 -7.01 6.54 -6.68
N HIS A 46 -6.34 6.13 -5.60
CA HIS A 46 -4.92 6.39 -5.39
C HIS A 46 -4.16 5.08 -5.21
N ILE A 47 -3.01 4.95 -5.84
CA ILE A 47 -2.06 3.89 -5.55
C ILE A 47 -1.21 4.31 -4.36
N VAL A 48 -1.11 3.42 -3.35
CA VAL A 48 -0.27 3.61 -2.16
C VAL A 48 0.54 2.34 -1.96
N THR A 49 1.82 2.36 -2.34
CA THR A 49 2.63 1.15 -2.47
C THR A 49 3.99 1.28 -1.80
N PHE A 50 4.51 0.15 -1.31
CA PHE A 50 5.90 0.04 -0.85
C PHE A 50 6.91 0.00 -2.00
N ARG A 51 6.47 0.01 -3.25
CA ARG A 51 7.36 0.07 -4.38
C ARG A 51 8.21 1.34 -4.36
N THR A 52 9.46 1.19 -4.74
CA THR A 52 10.46 2.25 -4.78
C THR A 52 11.38 2.09 -5.98
N GLY A 53 12.18 3.10 -6.29
CA GLY A 53 13.22 3.05 -7.31
C GLY A 53 12.75 2.48 -8.66
N SER A 54 13.39 1.43 -9.13
CA SER A 54 13.09 0.79 -10.40
C SER A 54 11.71 0.15 -10.44
N LEU A 55 11.24 -0.42 -9.32
CA LEU A 55 9.91 -1.04 -9.22
C LEU A 55 8.80 0.00 -9.36
N LEU A 56 8.98 1.19 -8.77
CA LEU A 56 8.01 2.27 -8.93
C LEU A 56 8.00 2.82 -10.37
N ARG A 57 9.17 2.97 -11.00
CA ARG A 57 9.27 3.39 -12.42
C ARG A 57 8.64 2.40 -13.40
N ARG A 58 8.57 1.11 -13.04
CA ARG A 58 7.95 0.06 -13.84
C ARG A 58 6.47 -0.13 -13.57
N LEU A 59 5.88 0.64 -12.66
CA LEU A 59 4.51 0.44 -12.20
C LEU A 59 3.51 0.39 -13.37
N GLU A 60 3.58 1.33 -14.30
CA GLU A 60 2.69 1.38 -15.47
C GLU A 60 2.80 0.11 -16.32
N ILE A 61 4.02 -0.35 -16.57
CA ILE A 61 4.28 -1.59 -17.32
C ILE A 61 3.68 -2.78 -16.56
N ASP A 62 3.92 -2.88 -15.26
CA ASP A 62 3.43 -3.99 -14.44
C ASP A 62 1.91 -4.03 -14.36
N LEU A 63 1.24 -2.88 -14.24
CA LEU A 63 -0.22 -2.79 -14.30
C LEU A 63 -0.74 -3.22 -15.69
N SER A 64 -0.08 -2.80 -16.76
CA SER A 64 -0.45 -3.16 -18.13
C SER A 64 -0.30 -4.66 -18.40
N VAL A 65 0.83 -5.25 -18.00
CA VAL A 65 1.12 -6.69 -18.21
C VAL A 65 0.19 -7.59 -17.37
N ASN A 66 -0.19 -7.15 -16.17
CA ASN A 66 -1.07 -7.91 -15.28
C ASN A 66 -2.53 -7.44 -15.35
N LYS A 67 -2.90 -6.72 -16.42
CA LYS A 67 -4.28 -6.29 -16.64
C LYS A 67 -5.20 -7.48 -16.91
N ILE A 68 -6.24 -7.59 -16.10
CA ILE A 68 -7.30 -8.61 -16.22
C ILE A 68 -8.53 -7.97 -16.84
N MET A 69 -8.89 -6.75 -16.40
CA MET A 69 -10.06 -6.04 -16.85
C MET A 69 -9.77 -5.13 -18.05
N PRO A 70 -10.55 -5.21 -19.14
CA PRO A 70 -10.49 -4.24 -20.23
C PRO A 70 -10.64 -2.81 -19.69
N GLY A 71 -9.85 -1.87 -20.21
CA GLY A 71 -9.90 -0.47 -19.74
C GLY A 71 -9.06 -0.15 -18.52
N PHE A 72 -8.66 -1.14 -17.71
CA PHE A 72 -7.79 -0.89 -16.55
C PHE A 72 -6.40 -0.39 -16.98
N ASN A 73 -5.99 0.75 -16.45
CA ASN A 73 -4.69 1.38 -16.74
C ASN A 73 -4.33 2.41 -15.65
N ILE A 74 -3.10 2.90 -15.67
CA ILE A 74 -2.58 3.86 -14.68
C ILE A 74 -3.34 5.20 -14.68
N GLY A 75 -3.91 5.62 -15.82
CA GLY A 75 -4.66 6.86 -15.96
C GLY A 75 -5.98 6.92 -15.19
N LEU A 76 -6.45 5.78 -14.66
CA LEU A 76 -7.62 5.72 -13.76
C LEU A 76 -7.30 6.16 -12.33
N PHE A 77 -6.03 6.37 -12.01
CA PHE A 77 -5.61 6.73 -10.65
C PHE A 77 -5.31 8.23 -10.56
N THR A 78 -5.91 8.87 -9.58
CA THR A 78 -5.71 10.31 -9.27
C THR A 78 -4.28 10.59 -8.80
N GLY A 79 -3.62 9.62 -8.18
CA GLY A 79 -2.25 9.76 -7.70
C GLY A 79 -1.57 8.44 -7.41
N VAL A 80 -0.24 8.46 -7.46
CA VAL A 80 0.64 7.35 -7.13
C VAL A 80 1.58 7.79 -6.01
N HIS A 81 1.59 7.04 -4.92
CA HIS A 81 2.37 7.34 -3.71
C HIS A 81 3.28 6.15 -3.40
N GLY A 82 4.55 6.29 -3.75
CA GLY A 82 5.60 5.34 -3.41
C GLY A 82 6.30 5.71 -2.11
N ILE A 83 6.77 4.71 -1.38
CA ILE A 83 7.38 4.95 -0.06
C ILE A 83 8.65 5.81 -0.13
N SER A 84 9.45 5.71 -1.19
CA SER A 84 10.69 6.47 -1.34
C SER A 84 10.45 7.98 -1.35
N GLU A 85 9.39 8.44 -2.00
CA GLU A 85 9.08 9.88 -2.10
C GLU A 85 8.75 10.47 -0.73
N ALA A 86 7.87 9.81 0.03
CA ALA A 86 7.48 10.25 1.36
C ALA A 86 8.65 10.27 2.36
N HIS A 87 9.63 9.38 2.20
CA HIS A 87 10.79 9.34 3.07
C HIS A 87 11.79 10.44 2.75
N PHE A 88 12.02 10.76 1.49
CA PHE A 88 12.87 11.89 1.10
C PHE A 88 12.30 13.22 1.58
N GLU A 89 10.99 13.42 1.50
CA GLU A 89 10.32 14.60 2.02
C GLU A 89 10.47 14.77 3.54
N LYS A 90 10.58 13.66 4.28
CA LYS A 90 10.78 13.67 5.75
C LYS A 90 12.25 13.82 6.19
N GLY A 91 13.17 13.95 5.26
CA GLY A 91 14.58 14.18 5.58
C GLY A 91 15.34 12.96 6.11
N PHE A 92 14.93 11.74 5.80
CA PHE A 92 15.68 10.53 6.14
C PHE A 92 17.07 10.54 5.49
N SER A 93 18.06 10.04 6.19
CA SER A 93 19.41 9.95 5.65
C SER A 93 19.43 9.05 4.40
N LYS A 94 20.31 9.37 3.44
CA LYS A 94 20.51 8.53 2.25
C LYS A 94 20.83 7.07 2.60
N THR A 95 21.54 6.85 3.71
CA THR A 95 21.89 5.51 4.19
C THR A 95 20.65 4.73 4.61
N GLN A 96 19.73 5.35 5.34
CA GLN A 96 18.45 4.75 5.71
C GLN A 96 17.59 4.48 4.49
N CYS A 97 17.54 5.42 3.54
CA CYS A 97 16.83 5.22 2.28
C CYS A 97 17.42 4.06 1.46
N VAL A 98 18.74 3.94 1.38
CA VAL A 98 19.40 2.86 0.64
C VAL A 98 19.15 1.51 1.29
N ILE A 99 19.23 1.42 2.61
CA ILE A 99 18.97 0.17 3.35
C ILE A 99 17.52 -0.27 3.18
N ASN A 100 16.58 0.67 3.30
CA ASN A 100 15.14 0.37 3.30
C ASN A 100 14.52 0.38 1.90
N TYR A 101 15.13 1.03 0.91
CA TYR A 101 14.53 1.34 -0.40
C TYR A 101 15.42 1.04 -1.59
N ASN A 102 16.37 0.15 -1.42
CA ASN A 102 17.08 -0.45 -2.54
C ASN A 102 16.10 -1.28 -3.40
N ASP A 103 16.47 -1.59 -4.64
CA ASP A 103 15.65 -2.38 -5.57
C ASP A 103 15.20 -3.76 -5.02
N ASN A 104 15.75 -4.19 -3.89
CA ASN A 104 15.40 -5.40 -3.15
C ASN A 104 14.67 -5.11 -1.81
N TYR A 105 13.98 -4.02 -1.69
CA TYR A 105 13.32 -3.58 -0.46
C TYR A 105 12.47 -4.66 0.22
N GLU A 106 11.64 -5.38 -0.52
CA GLU A 106 10.83 -6.47 0.01
C GLU A 106 11.68 -7.56 0.68
N ASN A 107 12.84 -7.85 0.10
CA ASN A 107 13.79 -8.81 0.67
C ASN A 107 14.44 -8.29 1.96
N VAL A 108 14.63 -6.98 2.07
CA VAL A 108 15.22 -6.36 3.28
C VAL A 108 14.25 -6.45 4.46
N LEU A 109 12.97 -6.20 4.26
CA LEU A 109 11.95 -6.32 5.32
C LEU A 109 11.70 -7.76 5.77
N LEU A 110 11.91 -8.73 4.89
CA LEU A 110 11.77 -10.16 5.21
C LEU A 110 12.99 -10.72 5.93
N ILE A 111 14.10 -9.96 6.03
CA ILE A 111 15.29 -10.39 6.77
C ILE A 111 14.99 -10.31 8.28
N PRO A 112 15.21 -11.39 9.05
CA PRO A 112 15.06 -11.36 10.50
C PRO A 112 15.88 -10.22 11.14
N PRO A 113 15.38 -9.54 12.18
CA PRO A 113 16.02 -8.37 12.79
C PRO A 113 17.50 -8.57 13.13
N ALA A 114 17.87 -9.69 13.72
CA ALA A 114 19.27 -9.99 14.06
C ALA A 114 20.17 -10.06 12.83
N ARG A 115 19.69 -10.66 11.73
CA ARG A 115 20.45 -10.75 10.48
C ARG A 115 20.55 -9.39 9.79
N PHE A 116 19.46 -8.61 9.83
CA PHE A 116 19.44 -7.25 9.29
C PHE A 116 20.45 -6.36 10.00
N GLN A 117 20.48 -6.37 11.34
CA GLN A 117 21.44 -5.62 12.14
C GLN A 117 22.90 -6.02 11.84
N ALA A 118 23.16 -7.31 11.71
CA ALA A 118 24.50 -7.81 11.37
C ALA A 118 24.96 -7.35 9.99
N LEU A 119 24.06 -7.35 8.99
CA LEU A 119 24.36 -6.94 7.61
C LEU A 119 24.58 -5.43 7.49
N TYR A 120 23.78 -4.63 8.15
CA TYR A 120 23.75 -3.16 7.97
C TYR A 120 24.33 -2.40 9.15
N LYS A 121 24.82 -3.10 10.19
CA LYS A 121 25.46 -2.50 11.39
C LYS A 121 24.61 -1.41 12.07
N ILE A 122 23.28 -1.60 12.06
CA ILE A 122 22.34 -0.69 12.73
C ILE A 122 21.94 -1.21 14.11
N SER A 123 21.62 -0.30 15.03
CA SER A 123 21.14 -0.68 16.34
C SER A 123 19.71 -1.26 16.27
N GLN A 124 19.33 -2.04 17.30
CA GLN A 124 17.98 -2.57 17.41
C GLN A 124 16.94 -1.46 17.53
N GLU A 125 17.26 -0.38 18.21
CA GLU A 125 16.40 0.79 18.34
C GLU A 125 16.17 1.48 16.98
N GLN A 126 17.25 1.68 16.21
CA GLN A 126 17.16 2.26 14.87
C GLN A 126 16.33 1.36 13.93
N TYR A 127 16.55 0.04 13.97
CA TYR A 127 15.75 -0.89 13.19
C TYR A 127 14.27 -0.79 13.54
N ALA A 128 13.91 -0.77 14.85
CA ALA A 128 12.53 -0.68 15.30
C ALA A 128 11.87 0.66 14.87
N LYS A 129 12.64 1.75 14.84
CA LYS A 129 12.19 3.04 14.36
C LYS A 129 11.91 2.99 12.85
N ASP A 130 12.87 2.52 12.06
CA ASP A 130 12.75 2.46 10.60
C ASP A 130 11.60 1.54 10.18
N HIS A 131 11.45 0.39 10.85
CA HIS A 131 10.33 -0.53 10.63
C HIS A 131 8.98 0.14 10.90
N ARG A 132 8.85 0.86 12.03
CA ARG A 132 7.63 1.59 12.38
C ARG A 132 7.29 2.64 11.33
N GLU A 133 8.26 3.44 10.93
CA GLU A 133 8.06 4.50 9.95
C GLU A 133 7.70 3.93 8.58
N CYS A 134 8.32 2.81 8.20
CA CYS A 134 7.97 2.10 6.98
C CYS A 134 6.51 1.67 6.97
N PHE A 135 6.09 0.87 7.96
CA PHE A 135 4.73 0.33 7.97
C PHE A 135 3.65 1.37 8.27
N SER A 136 3.99 2.49 8.88
CA SER A 136 3.06 3.62 9.05
C SER A 136 2.90 4.46 7.78
N PHE A 137 3.75 4.30 6.77
CA PHE A 137 3.73 5.11 5.55
C PHE A 137 2.38 5.11 4.83
N LYS A 138 1.84 3.92 4.53
CA LYS A 138 0.59 3.82 3.76
C LYS A 138 -0.59 4.48 4.50
N PRO A 139 -0.87 4.16 5.78
CA PRO A 139 -1.94 4.82 6.52
C PRO A 139 -1.76 6.33 6.69
N HIS A 140 -0.52 6.81 6.91
CA HIS A 140 -0.25 8.24 6.97
C HIS A 140 -0.52 8.93 5.62
N THR A 141 -0.12 8.31 4.52
CA THR A 141 -0.39 8.81 3.17
C THR A 141 -1.90 8.84 2.91
N CYS A 142 -2.62 7.77 3.28
CA CYS A 142 -4.07 7.74 3.16
C CYS A 142 -4.72 8.92 3.90
N LYS A 143 -4.37 9.12 5.17
CA LYS A 143 -4.88 10.24 5.97
C LYS A 143 -4.55 11.59 5.34
N ALA A 144 -3.31 11.81 4.94
CA ALA A 144 -2.84 13.07 4.36
C ALA A 144 -3.51 13.41 3.03
N LYS A 145 -3.96 12.40 2.27
CA LYS A 145 -4.63 12.53 0.97
C LYS A 145 -6.15 12.36 1.05
N GLY A 146 -6.73 12.27 2.26
CA GLY A 146 -8.16 12.13 2.46
C GLY A 146 -8.75 10.78 2.07
N MET A 147 -7.91 9.74 1.94
CA MET A 147 -8.39 8.38 1.72
C MET A 147 -8.93 7.82 3.02
N THR A 148 -10.16 7.34 3.00
CA THR A 148 -10.84 6.82 4.19
C THR A 148 -10.73 5.31 4.32
N ILE A 149 -10.27 4.64 3.27
CA ILE A 149 -10.06 3.19 3.22
C ILE A 149 -8.78 2.86 2.44
N LEU A 150 -8.04 1.88 2.92
CA LEU A 150 -6.90 1.26 2.26
C LEU A 150 -7.25 -0.21 1.96
N VAL A 151 -7.01 -0.65 0.73
CA VAL A 151 -7.12 -2.05 0.29
C VAL A 151 -5.71 -2.62 0.19
N ASP A 152 -5.38 -3.62 1.01
CA ASP A 152 -4.00 -4.12 1.19
C ASP A 152 -3.99 -5.59 1.58
N ASP A 153 -2.95 -6.34 1.20
CA ASP A 153 -2.74 -7.73 1.62
C ASP A 153 -1.92 -7.85 2.92
N MET A 154 -1.13 -6.84 3.26
CA MET A 154 -0.28 -6.80 4.45
C MET A 154 -1.04 -6.34 5.71
N VAL A 155 -2.21 -6.94 5.96
CA VAL A 155 -3.13 -6.47 7.01
C VAL A 155 -2.56 -6.55 8.43
N ALA A 156 -1.74 -7.55 8.73
CA ALA A 156 -1.12 -7.71 10.05
C ALA A 156 -0.21 -6.51 10.39
N ASP A 157 0.57 -6.05 9.42
CA ASP A 157 1.53 -4.96 9.59
C ASP A 157 0.86 -3.58 9.52
N GLN A 158 -0.22 -3.44 8.75
CA GLN A 158 -0.91 -2.18 8.53
C GLN A 158 -1.99 -1.85 9.58
N ARG A 159 -2.60 -2.88 10.19
CA ARG A 159 -3.80 -2.72 11.05
C ARG A 159 -3.65 -1.66 12.13
N LYS A 160 -2.57 -1.73 12.90
CA LYS A 160 -2.30 -0.79 13.99
C LYS A 160 -2.26 0.65 13.49
N TYR A 161 -1.52 0.88 12.42
CA TYR A 161 -1.32 2.22 11.87
C TYR A 161 -2.57 2.75 11.16
N CYS A 162 -3.38 1.88 10.58
CA CYS A 162 -4.69 2.25 10.04
C CYS A 162 -5.63 2.73 11.15
N ILE A 163 -5.67 2.06 12.30
CA ILE A 163 -6.44 2.49 13.49
C ILE A 163 -5.95 3.87 13.96
N GLU A 164 -4.64 4.05 14.15
CA GLU A 164 -4.04 5.31 14.61
C GLU A 164 -4.32 6.50 13.67
N ASN A 165 -4.52 6.23 12.37
CA ASN A 165 -4.77 7.25 11.35
C ASN A 165 -6.25 7.39 10.95
N ASN A 166 -7.15 6.64 11.57
CA ASN A 166 -8.58 6.63 11.24
C ASN A 166 -8.86 6.24 9.77
N VAL A 167 -8.14 5.24 9.28
CA VAL A 167 -8.29 4.66 7.93
C VAL A 167 -8.83 3.25 8.06
N LEU A 168 -9.91 2.92 7.36
CA LEU A 168 -10.37 1.54 7.28
C LEU A 168 -9.37 0.69 6.48
N LEU A 169 -9.21 -0.56 6.88
CA LEU A 169 -8.34 -1.52 6.19
C LEU A 169 -9.16 -2.69 5.69
N LEU A 170 -9.25 -2.82 4.37
CA LEU A 170 -9.85 -3.94 3.68
C LEU A 170 -8.77 -4.97 3.33
N ASP A 171 -8.90 -6.16 3.88
CA ASP A 171 -8.05 -7.32 3.53
C ASP A 171 -8.31 -7.74 2.09
N SER A 172 -7.33 -7.54 1.22
CA SER A 172 -7.46 -7.86 -0.20
C SER A 172 -7.53 -9.37 -0.48
N ILE A 173 -7.02 -10.20 0.43
CA ILE A 173 -7.02 -11.66 0.30
C ILE A 173 -8.37 -12.25 0.73
N ASN A 174 -8.85 -11.85 1.91
CA ASN A 174 -10.04 -12.44 2.55
C ASN A 174 -11.32 -11.62 2.33
N GLY A 175 -11.21 -10.37 1.91
CA GLY A 175 -12.34 -9.54 1.49
C GLY A 175 -13.21 -9.03 2.63
N HIS A 176 -12.62 -8.71 3.78
CA HIS A 176 -13.35 -8.14 4.92
C HIS A 176 -12.57 -6.97 5.57
N ILE A 177 -13.28 -6.09 6.25
CA ILE A 177 -12.68 -5.02 7.03
C ILE A 177 -12.06 -5.58 8.31
N VAL A 178 -10.75 -5.37 8.51
CA VAL A 178 -9.99 -5.95 9.64
C VAL A 178 -9.86 -5.03 10.85
N ASN A 179 -10.14 -3.75 10.72
CA ASN A 179 -10.08 -2.76 11.80
C ASN A 179 -11.43 -2.09 12.08
N GLY A 180 -12.52 -2.82 11.82
CA GLY A 180 -13.89 -2.37 11.80
C GLY A 180 -14.32 -1.38 12.88
N LEU A 181 -15.25 -0.50 12.46
CA LEU A 181 -15.94 0.55 13.23
C LEU A 181 -15.01 1.42 14.06
N LEU A 182 -14.38 2.35 13.39
CA LEU A 182 -13.97 3.59 14.06
C LEU A 182 -15.27 4.30 14.42
N LYS A 183 -15.75 4.09 15.67
CA LYS A 183 -16.83 4.93 16.19
C LYS A 183 -16.36 6.38 16.17
N PRO A 184 -17.22 7.31 15.78
CA PRO A 184 -16.92 8.72 15.81
C PRO A 184 -16.55 9.20 17.20
#